data_8aeab9d04a535365eabda959801dbc7a
#
_entry.id   8aeab9d04a535365eabda959801dbc7a
#
_cell.length_a   1.000
_cell.length_b   1.000
_cell.length_c   1.000
_cell.angle_alpha   90.00
_cell.angle_beta   90.00
_cell.angle_gamma   90.00
#
_symmetry.space_group_name_H-M   'P 1'
#
loop_
_entity.id
_entity.type
_entity.pdbx_description
1 polymer ?
#
loop_
_entity_poly.entity_id
_entity_poly.type
_entity_poly.pdbx_seq_one_letter_code
_entity_poly.pdbx_strand_id
1 'polypeptide(L)'
;MPRHTATPSPTASQPSRRSRRRAWIILALGLLGLGVLIERGARVALAPPGRAGRFVAEFDALLKPYRAAEGPDAWPEIATAITLRGQLETQAYPTTGSQNYDWRFDALYTPRGLLDNRGPTQDDIERAENAIRIAADLGLPAVLDRIAAARRVVRPSPEGEVIGFMLPELGYCRYLARYCAGRMALAARTGDHAERVAAFEHALALGRVCASNFTLIDYLVGVAIHQLAFERLRADLVDHPLPPEHLRAALAAIDRQPLPPIATAIEGERLGLLDTIEWTHSNLPNNDGHFQPARAAAAMGLITGSATSALHPARWPAPLGNLAGWFLPTKRQTTRRANEMFEGLQRSIAPGIPARERTTVFDADTWLESLPANFVVVRMLVPAFGRALESSDSAAMLRDGTRLALAIELHRATHSSPPDSLAQLVPSILPALPIDAVSGRPFGYKPPPDPAAPTPGY
;
A
#
# COMPACT_ATOMS: atom_id res chain seq x y z
N MET A 1 71.55 35.94 -62.45
CA MET A 1 70.20 36.38 -61.98
C MET A 1 69.15 35.52 -62.66
N PRO A 2 68.49 34.65 -61.98
CA PRO A 2 67.36 33.86 -62.55
C PRO A 2 66.06 34.66 -62.38
N ARG A 3 65.26 34.70 -63.45
CA ARG A 3 63.97 35.33 -63.52
C ARG A 3 62.94 34.46 -62.77
N HIS A 4 62.30 35.02 -61.75
CA HIS A 4 61.15 34.41 -61.12
C HIS A 4 59.95 34.47 -62.06
N THR A 5 59.48 33.32 -62.49
CA THR A 5 58.17 33.14 -63.16
C THR A 5 57.08 33.07 -62.09
N ALA A 6 56.21 34.08 -62.05
CA ALA A 6 55.06 34.12 -61.20
C ALA A 6 54.02 33.07 -61.67
N THR A 7 53.65 32.12 -60.76
CA THR A 7 52.62 31.16 -60.99
C THR A 7 51.28 31.89 -60.88
N PRO A 8 50.29 31.71 -61.77
CA PRO A 8 48.98 32.34 -61.67
C PRO A 8 48.18 31.73 -60.56
N SER A 9 47.66 32.58 -59.71
CA SER A 9 46.69 32.19 -58.62
C SER A 9 45.48 31.50 -59.24
N PRO A 10 44.97 30.42 -58.64
CA PRO A 10 43.74 29.74 -59.09
C PRO A 10 42.57 30.70 -59.01
N THR A 11 41.98 31.08 -60.12
CA THR A 11 40.72 31.82 -60.21
C THR A 11 39.61 31.00 -59.60
N ALA A 12 39.05 31.47 -58.44
CA ALA A 12 37.91 30.88 -57.81
C ALA A 12 36.72 30.79 -58.79
N SER A 13 36.37 29.60 -59.19
CA SER A 13 35.27 29.35 -60.13
C SER A 13 33.97 29.83 -59.49
N GLN A 14 33.31 30.79 -60.09
CA GLN A 14 31.98 31.25 -59.58
C GLN A 14 31.00 30.08 -59.64
N PRO A 15 30.27 29.83 -58.53
CA PRO A 15 29.29 28.70 -58.48
C PRO A 15 28.19 28.91 -59.52
N SER A 16 27.86 27.86 -60.25
CA SER A 16 26.84 27.87 -61.29
C SER A 16 25.46 28.30 -60.76
N ARG A 17 24.65 28.93 -61.64
CA ARG A 17 23.29 29.35 -61.25
C ARG A 17 22.48 28.18 -60.67
N ARG A 18 22.70 26.94 -61.10
CA ARG A 18 22.05 25.72 -60.54
C ARG A 18 22.53 25.40 -59.12
N SER A 19 23.81 25.57 -58.79
CA SER A 19 24.31 25.32 -57.44
C SER A 19 23.81 26.37 -56.44
N ARG A 20 23.74 27.64 -56.86
CA ARG A 20 23.12 28.70 -56.03
C ARG A 20 21.65 28.43 -55.74
N ARG A 21 20.88 28.00 -56.75
CA ARG A 21 19.45 27.64 -56.55
C ARG A 21 19.25 26.46 -55.60
N ARG A 22 20.10 25.42 -55.68
CA ARG A 22 20.10 24.31 -54.71
C ARG A 22 20.45 24.75 -53.30
N ALA A 23 21.46 25.60 -53.14
CA ALA A 23 21.84 26.16 -51.84
C ALA A 23 20.71 26.98 -51.19
N TRP A 24 20.02 27.81 -51.98
CA TRP A 24 18.85 28.54 -51.49
C TRP A 24 17.67 27.65 -51.09
N ILE A 25 17.42 26.58 -51.84
CA ILE A 25 16.36 25.61 -51.48
C ILE A 25 16.72 24.91 -50.16
N ILE A 26 17.96 24.46 -49.99
CA ILE A 26 18.42 23.81 -48.73
C ILE A 26 18.32 24.80 -47.55
N LEU A 27 18.74 26.06 -47.76
CA LEU A 27 18.64 27.10 -46.74
C LEU A 27 17.16 27.38 -46.38
N ALA A 28 16.28 27.49 -47.37
CA ALA A 28 14.86 27.72 -47.14
C ALA A 28 14.20 26.55 -46.39
N LEU A 29 14.52 25.30 -46.76
CA LEU A 29 14.06 24.11 -46.05
C LEU A 29 14.63 24.04 -44.63
N GLY A 30 15.87 24.42 -44.40
CA GLY A 30 16.50 24.54 -43.10
C GLY A 30 15.81 25.57 -42.21
N LEU A 31 15.52 26.77 -42.75
CA LEU A 31 14.82 27.84 -42.05
C LEU A 31 13.37 27.45 -41.75
N LEU A 32 12.68 26.78 -42.69
CA LEU A 32 11.34 26.25 -42.45
C LEU A 32 11.35 25.19 -41.36
N GLY A 33 12.31 24.26 -41.39
CA GLY A 33 12.50 23.25 -40.35
C GLY A 33 12.77 23.86 -38.97
N LEU A 34 13.66 24.89 -38.94
CA LEU A 34 13.95 25.66 -37.72
C LEU A 34 12.69 26.40 -37.20
N GLY A 35 11.91 27.00 -38.09
CA GLY A 35 10.66 27.66 -37.73
C GLY A 35 9.65 26.67 -37.09
N VAL A 36 9.47 25.49 -37.68
CA VAL A 36 8.63 24.42 -37.12
C VAL A 36 9.16 23.95 -35.78
N LEU A 37 10.47 23.80 -35.62
CA LEU A 37 11.09 23.43 -34.33
C LEU A 37 10.87 24.48 -33.26
N ILE A 38 11.03 25.76 -33.60
CA ILE A 38 10.78 26.90 -32.67
C ILE A 38 9.31 26.96 -32.28
N GLU A 39 8.37 26.81 -33.23
CA GLU A 39 6.94 26.80 -32.95
C GLU A 39 6.56 25.64 -32.05
N ARG A 40 7.03 24.41 -32.33
CA ARG A 40 6.80 23.25 -31.48
C ARG A 40 7.40 23.44 -30.08
N GLY A 41 8.65 23.93 -30.01
CA GLY A 41 9.29 24.25 -28.74
C GLY A 41 8.50 25.27 -27.93
N ALA A 42 8.03 26.33 -28.56
CA ALA A 42 7.18 27.34 -27.92
C ALA A 42 5.84 26.76 -27.43
N ARG A 43 5.19 25.91 -28.23
CA ARG A 43 3.95 25.21 -27.80
C ARG A 43 4.19 24.35 -26.56
N VAL A 44 5.29 23.60 -26.48
CA VAL A 44 5.63 22.79 -25.30
C VAL A 44 5.96 23.67 -24.10
N ALA A 45 6.80 24.69 -24.30
CA ALA A 45 7.27 25.58 -23.24
C ALA A 45 6.14 26.42 -22.60
N LEU A 46 5.20 26.88 -23.45
CA LEU A 46 4.08 27.77 -23.04
C LEU A 46 2.76 27.02 -22.88
N ALA A 47 2.75 25.69 -22.98
CA ALA A 47 1.53 24.90 -22.85
C ALA A 47 0.88 25.11 -21.48
N PRO A 48 -0.46 25.25 -21.43
CA PRO A 48 -1.17 25.42 -20.17
C PRO A 48 -0.92 24.20 -19.25
N PRO A 49 -0.84 24.44 -17.95
CA PRO A 49 -0.60 23.39 -16.99
C PRO A 49 -1.75 22.36 -16.97
N GLY A 50 -1.43 21.12 -16.66
CA GLY A 50 -2.39 20.07 -16.36
C GLY A 50 -3.23 20.39 -15.12
N ARG A 51 -4.30 19.66 -14.91
CA ARG A 51 -5.21 19.84 -13.77
C ARG A 51 -5.08 18.65 -12.84
N ALA A 52 -4.91 18.94 -11.55
CA ALA A 52 -5.04 17.94 -10.50
C ALA A 52 -6.53 17.72 -10.14
N GLY A 53 -6.82 16.58 -9.52
CA GLY A 53 -8.14 16.28 -8.98
C GLY A 53 -9.18 15.86 -10.03
N ARG A 54 -8.76 15.51 -11.25
CA ARG A 54 -9.68 15.06 -12.29
C ARG A 54 -10.36 13.74 -11.93
N PHE A 55 -9.67 12.87 -11.20
CA PHE A 55 -10.15 11.53 -10.84
C PHE A 55 -10.73 11.44 -9.43
N VAL A 56 -10.92 12.56 -8.74
CA VAL A 56 -11.52 12.58 -7.38
C VAL A 56 -12.93 12.00 -7.39
N ALA A 57 -13.73 12.29 -8.40
CA ALA A 57 -15.10 11.78 -8.51
C ALA A 57 -15.14 10.26 -8.70
N GLU A 58 -14.25 9.71 -9.52
CA GLU A 58 -14.10 8.27 -9.72
C GLU A 58 -13.56 7.59 -8.45
N PHE A 59 -12.63 8.23 -7.76
CA PHE A 59 -12.13 7.77 -6.47
C PHE A 59 -13.25 7.77 -5.42
N ASP A 60 -14.08 8.81 -5.37
CA ASP A 60 -15.25 8.85 -4.50
C ASP A 60 -16.28 7.78 -4.85
N ALA A 61 -16.46 7.48 -6.13
CA ALA A 61 -17.33 6.39 -6.57
C ALA A 61 -16.82 5.01 -6.09
N LEU A 62 -15.49 4.81 -6.08
CA LEU A 62 -14.85 3.62 -5.53
C LEU A 62 -15.10 3.47 -4.02
N LEU A 63 -15.10 4.57 -3.28
CA LEU A 63 -15.37 4.61 -1.84
C LEU A 63 -16.85 4.46 -1.50
N LYS A 64 -17.76 4.73 -2.44
CA LYS A 64 -19.21 4.78 -2.20
C LYS A 64 -19.79 3.55 -1.52
N PRO A 65 -19.47 2.29 -1.90
CA PRO A 65 -20.02 1.11 -1.22
C PRO A 65 -19.71 1.05 0.28
N TYR A 66 -18.55 1.52 0.68
CA TYR A 66 -18.09 1.51 2.08
C TYR A 66 -18.65 2.70 2.87
N ARG A 67 -18.89 3.82 2.21
CA ARG A 67 -19.52 5.00 2.80
C ARG A 67 -21.03 4.86 2.94
N ALA A 68 -21.67 4.10 2.06
CA ALA A 68 -23.11 3.87 2.03
C ALA A 68 -23.56 2.70 2.92
N ALA A 69 -22.64 1.93 3.50
CA ALA A 69 -22.99 0.86 4.42
C ALA A 69 -23.83 1.41 5.59
N GLU A 70 -24.85 0.66 6.00
CA GLU A 70 -25.67 1.04 7.17
C GLU A 70 -24.90 0.89 8.48
N GLY A 71 -25.18 1.77 9.45
CA GLY A 71 -24.61 1.72 10.77
C GLY A 71 -23.66 2.88 11.11
N PRO A 72 -23.03 2.82 12.28
CA PRO A 72 -22.12 3.87 12.74
C PRO A 72 -20.88 3.98 11.85
N ASP A 73 -20.32 5.19 11.81
CA ASP A 73 -19.13 5.52 11.08
C ASP A 73 -17.90 5.39 11.97
N ALA A 74 -16.88 4.67 11.49
CA ALA A 74 -15.62 4.48 12.22
C ALA A 74 -14.71 5.71 12.18
N TRP A 75 -14.85 6.62 11.20
CA TRP A 75 -13.88 7.68 11.00
C TRP A 75 -13.81 8.70 12.16
N PRO A 76 -14.94 9.22 12.71
CA PRO A 76 -14.90 10.07 13.89
C PRO A 76 -14.26 9.39 15.11
N GLU A 77 -14.47 8.09 15.25
CA GLU A 77 -13.91 7.31 16.36
C GLU A 77 -12.38 7.12 16.20
N ILE A 78 -11.88 6.98 14.98
CA ILE A 78 -10.43 6.99 14.70
C ILE A 78 -9.81 8.33 15.15
N ALA A 79 -10.42 9.47 14.81
CA ALA A 79 -9.95 10.78 15.24
C ALA A 79 -9.93 10.91 16.77
N THR A 80 -10.97 10.38 17.44
CA THR A 80 -11.03 10.31 18.90
C THR A 80 -9.93 9.43 19.48
N ALA A 81 -9.73 8.23 18.94
CA ALA A 81 -8.67 7.31 19.38
C ALA A 81 -7.26 7.90 19.21
N ILE A 82 -7.01 8.65 18.15
CA ILE A 82 -5.75 9.38 17.93
C ILE A 82 -5.53 10.45 19.01
N THR A 83 -6.59 11.19 19.38
CA THR A 83 -6.53 12.19 20.45
C THR A 83 -6.22 11.54 21.80
N LEU A 84 -6.90 10.46 22.14
CA LEU A 84 -6.68 9.72 23.38
C LEU A 84 -5.28 9.10 23.44
N ARG A 85 -4.77 8.62 22.32
CA ARG A 85 -3.38 8.16 22.23
C ARG A 85 -2.40 9.27 22.62
N GLY A 86 -2.58 10.50 22.12
CA GLY A 86 -1.73 11.64 22.49
C GLY A 86 -1.76 11.93 24.00
N GLN A 87 -2.94 11.83 24.63
CA GLN A 87 -3.09 11.96 26.07
C GLN A 87 -2.42 10.80 26.83
N LEU A 88 -2.56 9.57 26.35
CA LEU A 88 -1.89 8.39 26.89
C LEU A 88 -0.38 8.55 26.89
N GLU A 89 0.21 9.02 25.78
CA GLU A 89 1.66 9.26 25.70
C GLU A 89 2.12 10.27 26.73
N THR A 90 1.41 11.37 26.88
CA THR A 90 1.75 12.42 27.85
C THR A 90 1.67 11.93 29.30
N GLN A 91 0.67 11.10 29.63
CA GLN A 91 0.45 10.63 31.00
C GLN A 91 1.31 9.43 31.36
N ALA A 92 1.47 8.48 30.45
CA ALA A 92 2.25 7.26 30.70
C ALA A 92 3.77 7.50 30.62
N TYR A 93 4.22 8.55 29.91
CA TYR A 93 5.63 8.77 29.59
C TYR A 93 6.06 10.24 29.67
N PRO A 94 5.91 10.92 30.80
CA PRO A 94 6.09 12.37 30.92
C PRO A 94 7.52 12.88 30.71
N THR A 95 8.53 12.02 30.71
CA THR A 95 9.95 12.41 30.74
C THR A 95 10.74 12.10 29.47
N THR A 96 10.15 11.47 28.48
CA THR A 96 10.90 11.07 27.28
C THR A 96 10.47 11.89 26.07
N GLY A 97 11.14 13.02 25.82
CA GLY A 97 10.96 13.84 24.63
C GLY A 97 11.44 13.19 23.31
N SER A 98 11.49 11.87 23.21
CA SER A 98 11.90 11.16 22.01
C SER A 98 10.71 10.47 21.34
N GLN A 99 10.61 10.64 20.03
CA GLN A 99 9.55 10.10 19.14
C GLN A 99 9.53 8.56 18.97
N ASN A 100 10.21 7.79 19.84
CA ASN A 100 10.38 6.34 19.75
C ASN A 100 9.55 5.58 20.78
N TYR A 101 8.21 5.76 20.79
CA TYR A 101 7.31 5.11 21.75
C TYR A 101 6.80 3.74 21.31
N ASP A 102 6.99 3.37 20.05
CA ASP A 102 6.43 2.15 19.45
C ASP A 102 6.97 0.84 20.07
N TRP A 103 8.20 0.85 20.59
CA TRP A 103 8.89 -0.36 21.05
C TRP A 103 8.45 -0.90 22.42
N ARG A 104 7.74 -0.13 23.23
CA ARG A 104 7.41 -0.52 24.61
C ARG A 104 6.33 -1.59 24.70
N PHE A 105 5.38 -1.60 23.77
CA PHE A 105 4.49 -2.73 23.61
C PHE A 105 5.13 -3.88 22.83
N ASP A 106 6.16 -3.60 22.01
CA ASP A 106 6.86 -4.60 21.20
C ASP A 106 7.53 -5.67 22.09
N ALA A 107 8.04 -5.29 23.25
CA ALA A 107 8.61 -6.24 24.21
C ALA A 107 7.62 -7.30 24.68
N LEU A 108 6.30 -7.00 24.69
CA LEU A 108 5.27 -7.93 25.13
C LEU A 108 4.84 -8.91 24.05
N TYR A 109 4.92 -8.54 22.78
CA TYR A 109 4.36 -9.36 21.71
C TYR A 109 5.35 -9.78 20.61
N THR A 110 6.60 -9.30 20.67
CA THR A 110 7.63 -9.78 19.74
C THR A 110 7.88 -11.27 19.97
N PRO A 111 7.74 -12.13 18.94
CA PRO A 111 8.04 -13.56 19.07
C PRO A 111 9.48 -13.75 19.60
N ARG A 112 9.65 -14.67 20.54
CA ARG A 112 10.98 -15.08 21.02
C ARG A 112 11.85 -15.40 19.80
N GLY A 113 12.84 -14.57 19.49
CA GLY A 113 13.80 -14.81 18.41
C GLY A 113 14.11 -13.65 17.47
N LEU A 114 13.32 -12.56 17.46
CA LEU A 114 13.58 -11.41 16.57
C LEU A 114 14.40 -10.29 17.22
N LEU A 115 14.35 -10.16 18.54
CA LEU A 115 15.14 -9.21 19.32
C LEU A 115 15.71 -9.93 20.54
N ASP A 116 16.93 -10.37 20.51
CA ASP A 116 17.74 -10.78 21.66
C ASP A 116 17.32 -12.02 22.48
N ASN A 117 16.45 -12.89 22.06
CA ASN A 117 16.01 -14.12 22.78
C ASN A 117 15.58 -13.92 24.26
N ARG A 118 15.39 -12.67 24.69
CA ARG A 118 14.93 -12.35 26.04
C ARG A 118 13.44 -12.08 25.97
N GLY A 119 12.67 -12.82 26.74
CA GLY A 119 11.27 -12.51 26.97
C GLY A 119 11.13 -11.11 27.61
N PRO A 120 9.91 -10.54 27.71
CA PRO A 120 9.70 -9.26 28.37
C PRO A 120 10.21 -9.30 29.81
N THR A 121 10.90 -8.25 30.21
CA THR A 121 11.32 -8.07 31.62
C THR A 121 10.10 -7.73 32.48
N GLN A 122 10.23 -7.92 33.81
CA GLN A 122 9.16 -7.52 34.73
C GLN A 122 8.83 -6.02 34.60
N ASP A 123 9.84 -5.17 34.41
CA ASP A 123 9.68 -3.73 34.19
C ASP A 123 8.92 -3.42 32.89
N ASP A 124 9.14 -4.18 31.82
CA ASP A 124 8.36 -4.02 30.56
C ASP A 124 6.89 -4.36 30.78
N ILE A 125 6.60 -5.41 31.55
CA ILE A 125 5.25 -5.83 31.88
C ILE A 125 4.54 -4.74 32.72
N GLU A 126 5.17 -4.27 33.80
CA GLU A 126 4.61 -3.23 34.68
C GLU A 126 4.35 -1.92 33.94
N ARG A 127 5.23 -1.52 33.02
CA ARG A 127 5.04 -0.33 32.19
C ARG A 127 3.85 -0.50 31.24
N ALA A 128 3.70 -1.68 30.64
CA ALA A 128 2.58 -1.94 29.75
C ALA A 128 1.26 -2.01 30.52
N GLU A 129 1.22 -2.65 31.70
CA GLU A 129 0.05 -2.67 32.57
C GLU A 129 -0.37 -1.25 32.97
N ASN A 130 0.59 -0.40 33.34
CA ASN A 130 0.32 0.99 33.66
C ASN A 130 -0.24 1.76 32.45
N ALA A 131 0.34 1.60 31.28
CA ALA A 131 -0.15 2.25 30.06
C ALA A 131 -1.55 1.77 29.66
N ILE A 132 -1.84 0.46 29.79
CA ILE A 132 -3.16 -0.11 29.52
C ILE A 132 -4.19 0.42 30.53
N ARG A 133 -3.84 0.53 31.82
CA ARG A 133 -4.70 1.12 32.84
C ARG A 133 -5.01 2.58 32.53
N ILE A 134 -4.02 3.42 32.22
CA ILE A 134 -4.24 4.82 31.84
C ILE A 134 -5.12 4.92 30.59
N ALA A 135 -4.89 4.07 29.59
CA ALA A 135 -5.73 4.03 28.38
C ALA A 135 -7.20 3.66 28.69
N ALA A 136 -7.43 2.75 29.66
CA ALA A 136 -8.76 2.40 30.11
C ALA A 136 -9.43 3.58 30.85
N ASP A 137 -8.69 4.27 31.74
CA ASP A 137 -9.17 5.48 32.44
C ASP A 137 -9.52 6.62 31.45
N LEU A 138 -8.81 6.73 30.34
CA LEU A 138 -9.10 7.66 29.25
C LEU A 138 -10.28 7.22 28.36
N GLY A 139 -10.81 5.99 28.54
CA GLY A 139 -11.91 5.46 27.74
C GLY A 139 -11.52 4.92 26.36
N LEU A 140 -10.25 4.68 26.09
CA LEU A 140 -9.77 4.18 24.78
C LEU A 140 -10.39 2.82 24.40
N PRO A 141 -10.57 1.81 25.29
CA PRO A 141 -11.24 0.56 24.94
C PRO A 141 -12.66 0.77 24.40
N ALA A 142 -13.47 1.64 25.02
CA ALA A 142 -14.81 1.94 24.55
C ALA A 142 -14.84 2.62 23.16
N VAL A 143 -13.84 3.42 22.83
CA VAL A 143 -13.68 3.97 21.46
C VAL A 143 -13.37 2.85 20.48
N LEU A 144 -12.48 1.91 20.84
CA LEU A 144 -12.14 0.76 20.00
C LEU A 144 -13.35 -0.18 19.81
N ASP A 145 -14.21 -0.35 20.82
CA ASP A 145 -15.49 -1.07 20.70
C ASP A 145 -16.38 -0.43 19.64
N ARG A 146 -16.50 0.90 19.64
CA ARG A 146 -17.28 1.62 18.61
C ARG A 146 -16.68 1.49 17.22
N ILE A 147 -15.35 1.50 17.08
CA ILE A 147 -14.65 1.22 15.81
C ILE A 147 -14.94 -0.21 15.34
N ALA A 148 -14.91 -1.19 16.23
CA ALA A 148 -15.19 -2.60 15.90
C ALA A 148 -16.65 -2.82 15.49
N ALA A 149 -17.59 -2.13 16.15
CA ALA A 149 -19.01 -2.18 15.80
C ALA A 149 -19.36 -1.43 14.51
N ALA A 150 -18.53 -0.48 14.08
CA ALA A 150 -18.80 0.33 12.92
C ALA A 150 -18.70 -0.49 11.61
N ARG A 151 -19.63 -0.23 10.69
CA ARG A 151 -19.66 -0.85 9.34
C ARG A 151 -19.25 0.12 8.25
N ARG A 152 -19.38 1.39 8.49
CA ARG A 152 -19.04 2.49 7.59
C ARG A 152 -17.67 3.07 7.90
N VAL A 153 -16.99 3.55 6.85
CA VAL A 153 -15.77 4.37 6.97
C VAL A 153 -15.94 5.56 6.04
N VAL A 154 -16.22 6.73 6.59
CA VAL A 154 -16.43 7.97 5.83
C VAL A 154 -15.25 8.91 6.05
N ARG A 155 -14.12 8.57 5.46
CA ARG A 155 -12.98 9.47 5.41
C ARG A 155 -13.29 10.63 4.45
N PRO A 156 -12.92 11.88 4.79
CA PRO A 156 -13.04 13.01 3.86
C PRO A 156 -12.31 12.73 2.54
N SER A 157 -12.91 13.15 1.43
CA SER A 157 -12.28 13.07 0.12
C SER A 157 -11.08 14.00 0.02
N PRO A 158 -10.08 13.70 -0.82
CA PRO A 158 -8.98 14.62 -1.06
C PRO A 158 -9.49 15.94 -1.64
N GLU A 159 -9.01 17.05 -1.08
CA GLU A 159 -9.23 18.38 -1.62
C GLU A 159 -8.09 18.68 -2.61
N GLY A 160 -8.27 18.38 -3.88
CA GLY A 160 -7.26 18.61 -4.91
C GLY A 160 -6.66 17.32 -5.48
N GLU A 161 -5.34 17.15 -5.42
CA GLU A 161 -4.66 16.00 -5.97
C GLU A 161 -4.91 14.72 -5.16
N VAL A 162 -5.22 13.61 -5.85
CA VAL A 162 -5.35 12.29 -5.18
C VAL A 162 -4.02 11.88 -4.54
N ILE A 163 -2.88 12.16 -5.20
CA ILE A 163 -1.55 11.84 -4.70
C ILE A 163 -1.14 12.66 -3.46
N GLY A 164 -1.69 13.85 -3.28
CA GLY A 164 -1.46 14.71 -2.12
C GLY A 164 -2.23 14.26 -0.87
N PHE A 165 -2.97 13.16 -0.97
CA PHE A 165 -3.77 12.63 0.12
C PHE A 165 -2.86 12.06 1.21
N MET A 166 -2.46 12.91 2.13
CA MET A 166 -1.62 12.54 3.27
C MET A 166 -2.34 11.56 4.18
N LEU A 167 -1.58 10.58 4.70
CA LEU A 167 -2.07 9.46 5.50
C LEU A 167 -1.46 9.46 6.92
N PRO A 168 -1.53 10.59 7.67
CA PRO A 168 -0.91 10.67 9.00
C PRO A 168 -1.53 9.65 9.97
N GLU A 169 -2.78 9.26 9.75
CA GLU A 169 -3.53 8.34 10.60
C GLU A 169 -2.96 6.92 10.58
N LEU A 170 -2.29 6.50 9.51
CA LEU A 170 -1.73 5.15 9.39
C LEU A 170 -0.71 4.83 10.48
N GLY A 171 0.15 5.81 10.82
CA GLY A 171 1.11 5.67 11.92
C GLY A 171 0.40 5.46 13.26
N TYR A 172 -0.67 6.20 13.48
CA TYR A 172 -1.48 6.09 14.70
C TYR A 172 -2.25 4.77 14.79
N CYS A 173 -2.83 4.30 13.70
CA CYS A 173 -3.50 3.00 13.66
C CYS A 173 -2.54 1.85 13.96
N ARG A 174 -1.30 1.91 13.43
CA ARG A 174 -0.26 0.92 13.77
C ARG A 174 0.10 0.92 15.25
N TYR A 175 0.20 2.10 15.87
CA TYR A 175 0.42 2.20 17.31
C TYR A 175 -0.75 1.58 18.10
N LEU A 176 -1.98 1.92 17.75
CA LEU A 176 -3.17 1.36 18.40
C LEU A 176 -3.26 -0.17 18.22
N ALA A 177 -2.84 -0.70 17.08
CA ALA A 177 -2.78 -2.14 16.86
C ALA A 177 -1.74 -2.82 17.79
N ARG A 178 -0.59 -2.19 18.00
CA ARG A 178 0.41 -2.66 18.97
C ARG A 178 -0.10 -2.60 20.41
N TYR A 179 -0.83 -1.54 20.75
CA TYR A 179 -1.54 -1.46 22.03
C TYR A 179 -2.52 -2.63 22.21
N CYS A 180 -3.31 -2.96 21.18
CA CYS A 180 -4.20 -4.13 21.23
C CYS A 180 -3.43 -5.45 21.38
N ALA A 181 -2.30 -5.62 20.67
CA ALA A 181 -1.45 -6.80 20.82
C ALA A 181 -0.86 -6.93 22.22
N GLY A 182 -0.48 -5.81 22.86
CA GLY A 182 -0.07 -5.77 24.27
C GLY A 182 -1.17 -6.21 25.22
N ARG A 183 -2.40 -5.73 25.01
CA ARG A 183 -3.59 -6.17 25.78
C ARG A 183 -3.82 -7.67 25.62
N MET A 184 -3.75 -8.21 24.39
CA MET A 184 -3.88 -9.65 24.14
C MET A 184 -2.84 -10.44 24.96
N ALA A 185 -1.58 -10.01 24.93
CA ALA A 185 -0.48 -10.67 25.63
C ALA A 185 -0.69 -10.68 27.16
N LEU A 186 -1.10 -9.56 27.75
CA LEU A 186 -1.39 -9.49 29.18
C LEU A 186 -2.62 -10.31 29.55
N ALA A 187 -3.70 -10.21 28.79
CA ALA A 187 -4.93 -10.97 29.00
C ALA A 187 -4.68 -12.49 28.90
N ALA A 188 -3.82 -12.95 28.00
CA ALA A 188 -3.41 -14.34 27.94
C ALA A 188 -2.71 -14.81 29.23
N ARG A 189 -1.83 -13.99 29.81
CA ARG A 189 -1.09 -14.29 31.02
C ARG A 189 -1.96 -14.30 32.28
N THR A 190 -2.98 -13.43 32.33
CA THR A 190 -3.92 -13.32 33.46
C THR A 190 -5.12 -14.25 33.36
N GLY A 191 -5.29 -14.92 32.22
CA GLY A 191 -6.45 -15.76 31.94
C GLY A 191 -7.74 -14.99 31.63
N ASP A 192 -7.64 -13.69 31.32
CA ASP A 192 -8.80 -12.89 30.90
C ASP A 192 -9.09 -13.13 29.40
N HIS A 193 -9.82 -14.24 29.15
CA HIS A 193 -10.15 -14.67 27.80
C HIS A 193 -11.07 -13.69 27.07
N ALA A 194 -11.96 -12.99 27.78
CA ALA A 194 -12.87 -12.02 27.21
C ALA A 194 -12.11 -10.79 26.69
N GLU A 195 -11.22 -10.23 27.50
CA GLU A 195 -10.35 -9.11 27.14
C GLU A 195 -9.43 -9.48 25.96
N ARG A 196 -8.88 -10.71 25.96
CA ARG A 196 -8.03 -11.19 24.87
C ARG A 196 -8.75 -11.19 23.53
N VAL A 197 -9.98 -11.69 23.47
CA VAL A 197 -10.80 -11.72 22.25
C VAL A 197 -11.25 -10.32 21.84
N ALA A 198 -11.62 -9.46 22.80
CA ALA A 198 -11.97 -8.08 22.53
C ALA A 198 -10.80 -7.31 21.92
N ALA A 199 -9.60 -7.41 22.51
CA ALA A 199 -8.39 -6.76 21.99
C ALA A 199 -8.00 -7.31 20.60
N PHE A 200 -8.20 -8.60 20.33
CA PHE A 200 -8.01 -9.20 19.01
C PHE A 200 -8.98 -8.59 17.97
N GLU A 201 -10.26 -8.49 18.28
CA GLU A 201 -11.25 -7.88 17.38
C GLU A 201 -10.96 -6.41 17.14
N HIS A 202 -10.53 -5.65 18.14
CA HIS A 202 -10.12 -4.25 18.00
C HIS A 202 -8.96 -4.10 17.01
N ALA A 203 -7.95 -4.96 17.07
CA ALA A 203 -6.84 -4.93 16.12
C ALA A 203 -7.32 -5.22 14.69
N LEU A 204 -8.18 -6.22 14.50
CA LEU A 204 -8.76 -6.53 13.19
C LEU A 204 -9.60 -5.36 12.65
N ALA A 205 -10.39 -4.71 13.50
CA ALA A 205 -11.22 -3.56 13.12
C ALA A 205 -10.35 -2.37 12.67
N LEU A 206 -9.25 -2.08 13.36
CA LEU A 206 -8.29 -1.05 12.95
C LEU A 206 -7.69 -1.37 11.58
N GLY A 207 -7.29 -2.62 11.35
CA GLY A 207 -6.77 -3.06 10.05
C GLY A 207 -7.80 -2.91 8.93
N ARG A 208 -9.05 -3.32 9.16
CA ARG A 208 -10.15 -3.13 8.20
C ARG A 208 -10.38 -1.66 7.89
N VAL A 209 -10.42 -0.79 8.90
CA VAL A 209 -10.63 0.66 8.69
C VAL A 209 -9.48 1.27 7.88
N CYS A 210 -8.22 0.93 8.20
CA CYS A 210 -7.08 1.38 7.40
C CYS A 210 -7.22 0.95 5.93
N ALA A 211 -7.47 -0.34 5.69
CA ALA A 211 -7.55 -0.87 4.33
C ALA A 211 -8.74 -0.32 3.52
N SER A 212 -9.75 0.27 4.17
CA SER A 212 -10.95 0.82 3.52
C SER A 212 -10.75 2.20 2.87
N ASN A 213 -9.54 2.75 2.88
CA ASN A 213 -9.21 4.01 2.20
C ASN A 213 -8.69 3.82 0.77
N PHE A 214 -8.44 2.60 0.36
CA PHE A 214 -8.18 2.13 -1.01
C PHE A 214 -6.94 2.68 -1.73
N THR A 215 -5.95 3.23 -1.04
CA THR A 215 -4.59 3.27 -1.56
C THR A 215 -3.87 1.96 -1.22
N LEU A 216 -2.85 1.61 -1.97
CA LEU A 216 -2.08 0.40 -1.69
C LEU A 216 -1.37 0.47 -0.34
N ILE A 217 -0.93 1.67 0.06
CA ILE A 217 -0.30 1.91 1.37
C ILE A 217 -1.31 1.68 2.50
N ASP A 218 -2.53 2.20 2.39
CA ASP A 218 -3.61 1.97 3.35
C ASP A 218 -3.89 0.47 3.50
N TYR A 219 -4.03 -0.21 2.36
CA TYR A 219 -4.27 -1.64 2.33
C TYR A 219 -3.15 -2.45 3.00
N LEU A 220 -1.88 -2.14 2.68
CA LEU A 220 -0.73 -2.83 3.25
C LEU A 220 -0.58 -2.59 4.76
N VAL A 221 -0.92 -1.40 5.25
CA VAL A 221 -0.97 -1.15 6.70
C VAL A 221 -2.09 -1.97 7.35
N GLY A 222 -3.27 -2.05 6.74
CA GLY A 222 -4.35 -2.92 7.20
C GLY A 222 -3.94 -4.40 7.24
N VAL A 223 -3.27 -4.89 6.20
CA VAL A 223 -2.67 -6.23 6.14
C VAL A 223 -1.69 -6.46 7.29
N ALA A 224 -0.75 -5.54 7.52
CA ALA A 224 0.25 -5.67 8.58
C ALA A 224 -0.39 -5.70 9.98
N ILE A 225 -1.47 -4.93 10.19
CA ILE A 225 -2.22 -4.94 11.45
C ILE A 225 -2.92 -6.29 11.64
N HIS A 226 -3.55 -6.85 10.61
CA HIS A 226 -4.17 -8.17 10.68
C HIS A 226 -3.15 -9.28 10.95
N GLN A 227 -2.00 -9.23 10.27
CA GLN A 227 -0.91 -10.19 10.51
C GLN A 227 -0.45 -10.16 11.97
N LEU A 228 -0.22 -8.96 12.51
CA LEU A 228 0.13 -8.79 13.92
C LEU A 228 -0.90 -9.43 14.86
N ALA A 229 -2.20 -9.20 14.62
CA ALA A 229 -3.27 -9.75 15.44
C ALA A 229 -3.33 -11.28 15.36
N PHE A 230 -3.25 -11.86 14.16
CA PHE A 230 -3.27 -13.31 13.97
C PHE A 230 -2.05 -14.01 14.55
N GLU A 231 -0.85 -13.45 14.33
CA GLU A 231 0.39 -14.00 14.87
C GLU A 231 0.36 -13.99 16.41
N ARG A 232 -0.11 -12.90 17.01
CA ARG A 232 -0.23 -12.80 18.45
C ARG A 232 -1.23 -13.80 19.01
N LEU A 233 -2.43 -13.89 18.43
CA LEU A 233 -3.45 -14.85 18.88
C LEU A 233 -2.93 -16.28 18.80
N ARG A 234 -2.30 -16.67 17.70
CA ARG A 234 -1.75 -18.02 17.51
C ARG A 234 -0.63 -18.35 18.49
N ALA A 235 0.29 -17.40 18.71
CA ALA A 235 1.37 -17.59 19.68
C ALA A 235 0.83 -17.84 21.09
N ASP A 236 -0.21 -17.11 21.49
CA ASP A 236 -0.81 -17.25 22.81
C ASP A 236 -1.65 -18.54 22.95
N LEU A 237 -2.23 -19.06 21.87
CA LEU A 237 -3.03 -20.30 21.93
C LEU A 237 -2.23 -21.53 22.36
N VAL A 238 -0.92 -21.55 22.09
CA VAL A 238 -0.04 -22.67 22.44
C VAL A 238 0.10 -22.81 23.95
N ASP A 239 0.38 -21.70 24.64
CA ASP A 239 0.64 -21.69 26.09
C ASP A 239 -0.62 -21.40 26.91
N HIS A 240 -1.59 -20.72 26.32
CA HIS A 240 -2.81 -20.23 26.96
C HIS A 240 -4.03 -20.55 26.09
N PRO A 241 -4.56 -21.76 26.11
CA PRO A 241 -5.71 -22.18 25.32
C PRO A 241 -6.95 -21.35 25.68
N LEU A 242 -7.82 -21.11 24.69
CA LEU A 242 -9.10 -20.43 24.89
C LEU A 242 -10.21 -21.45 25.17
N PRO A 243 -11.14 -21.15 26.09
CA PRO A 243 -12.39 -21.90 26.26
C PRO A 243 -13.26 -21.91 24.98
N PRO A 244 -14.15 -22.91 24.80
CA PRO A 244 -14.95 -23.06 23.57
C PRO A 244 -15.75 -21.82 23.16
N GLU A 245 -16.34 -21.11 24.12
CA GLU A 245 -17.10 -19.88 23.88
C GLU A 245 -16.21 -18.76 23.32
N HIS A 246 -14.98 -18.64 23.80
CA HIS A 246 -14.02 -17.62 23.34
C HIS A 246 -13.38 -18.01 22.00
N LEU A 247 -13.21 -19.32 21.71
CA LEU A 247 -12.83 -19.79 20.38
C LEU A 247 -13.88 -19.43 19.32
N ARG A 248 -15.17 -19.61 19.64
CA ARG A 248 -16.27 -19.19 18.76
C ARG A 248 -16.31 -17.67 18.59
N ALA A 249 -16.09 -16.91 19.66
CA ALA A 249 -16.05 -15.44 19.61
C ALA A 249 -14.90 -14.94 18.75
N ALA A 250 -13.72 -15.56 18.83
CA ALA A 250 -12.56 -15.23 17.98
C ALA A 250 -12.82 -15.56 16.50
N LEU A 251 -13.44 -16.71 16.19
CA LEU A 251 -13.88 -17.04 14.82
C LEU A 251 -14.85 -15.99 14.27
N ALA A 252 -15.85 -15.62 15.08
CA ALA A 252 -16.82 -14.61 14.72
C ALA A 252 -16.18 -13.21 14.51
N ALA A 253 -15.14 -12.85 15.29
CA ALA A 253 -14.40 -11.61 15.12
C ALA A 253 -13.69 -11.55 13.75
N ILE A 254 -13.08 -12.66 13.32
CA ILE A 254 -12.46 -12.76 11.98
C ILE A 254 -13.51 -12.51 10.89
N ASP A 255 -14.68 -13.09 11.01
CA ASP A 255 -15.76 -12.95 10.02
C ASP A 255 -16.38 -11.56 10.02
N ARG A 256 -16.40 -10.88 11.17
CA ARG A 256 -16.92 -9.50 11.29
C ARG A 256 -15.97 -8.44 10.72
N GLN A 257 -14.67 -8.70 10.68
CA GLN A 257 -13.65 -7.71 10.36
C GLN A 257 -12.80 -8.12 9.13
N PRO A 258 -13.42 -8.40 7.96
CA PRO A 258 -12.65 -8.78 6.76
C PRO A 258 -11.88 -7.58 6.21
N LEU A 259 -10.70 -7.84 5.63
CA LEU A 259 -10.04 -6.85 4.77
C LEU A 259 -10.82 -6.69 3.46
N PRO A 260 -10.89 -5.47 2.90
CA PRO A 260 -11.37 -5.26 1.54
C PRO A 260 -10.57 -6.10 0.52
N PRO A 261 -11.12 -6.41 -0.65
CA PRO A 261 -10.36 -7.05 -1.72
C PRO A 261 -9.20 -6.16 -2.18
N ILE A 262 -8.01 -6.74 -2.40
CA ILE A 262 -6.84 -5.98 -2.91
C ILE A 262 -7.10 -5.32 -4.27
N ALA A 263 -8.01 -5.88 -5.07
CA ALA A 263 -8.44 -5.29 -6.34
C ALA A 263 -8.93 -3.84 -6.19
N THR A 264 -9.55 -3.51 -5.05
CA THR A 264 -10.03 -2.15 -4.76
C THR A 264 -8.85 -1.19 -4.52
N ALA A 265 -7.81 -1.63 -3.80
CA ALA A 265 -6.60 -0.85 -3.59
C ALA A 265 -5.82 -0.64 -4.90
N ILE A 266 -5.75 -1.65 -5.75
CA ILE A 266 -5.13 -1.56 -7.09
C ILE A 266 -5.88 -0.54 -7.96
N GLU A 267 -7.22 -0.50 -7.90
CA GLU A 267 -8.00 0.51 -8.62
C GLU A 267 -7.79 1.91 -8.05
N GLY A 268 -7.70 2.06 -6.75
CA GLY A 268 -7.35 3.33 -6.11
C GLY A 268 -5.98 3.87 -6.56
N GLU A 269 -4.97 3.00 -6.63
CA GLU A 269 -3.64 3.35 -7.17
C GLU A 269 -3.69 3.74 -8.64
N ARG A 270 -4.51 3.04 -9.44
CA ARG A 270 -4.71 3.39 -10.85
C ARG A 270 -5.25 4.81 -10.99
N LEU A 271 -6.27 5.16 -10.21
CA LEU A 271 -6.85 6.50 -10.22
C LEU A 271 -5.84 7.56 -9.75
N GLY A 272 -5.08 7.27 -8.68
CA GLY A 272 -4.02 8.14 -8.18
C GLY A 272 -2.92 8.40 -9.22
N LEU A 273 -2.48 7.35 -9.93
CA LEU A 273 -1.49 7.48 -10.99
C LEU A 273 -2.05 8.29 -12.18
N LEU A 274 -3.29 8.04 -12.59
CA LEU A 274 -3.91 8.78 -13.68
C LEU A 274 -4.09 10.27 -13.33
N ASP A 275 -4.47 10.59 -12.10
CA ASP A 275 -4.56 11.98 -11.62
C ASP A 275 -3.20 12.66 -11.61
N THR A 276 -2.15 11.94 -11.20
CA THR A 276 -0.77 12.42 -11.25
C THR A 276 -0.29 12.67 -12.68
N ILE A 277 -0.65 11.80 -13.63
CA ILE A 277 -0.34 11.99 -15.05
C ILE A 277 -1.06 13.26 -15.57
N GLU A 278 -2.34 13.45 -15.24
CA GLU A 278 -3.07 14.66 -15.60
C GLU A 278 -2.42 15.92 -15.04
N TRP A 279 -1.94 15.87 -13.79
CA TRP A 279 -1.31 17.00 -13.13
C TRP A 279 0.09 17.33 -13.65
N THR A 280 0.89 16.30 -13.92
CA THR A 280 2.30 16.45 -14.33
C THR A 280 2.50 16.70 -15.82
N HIS A 281 1.46 16.59 -16.63
CA HIS A 281 1.50 16.87 -18.07
C HIS A 281 0.68 18.12 -18.42
N SER A 282 1.09 18.83 -19.48
CA SER A 282 0.37 19.99 -19.98
C SER A 282 -1.00 19.59 -20.52
N ASN A 283 -1.94 20.56 -20.51
CA ASN A 283 -3.29 20.37 -21.02
C ASN A 283 -3.37 20.84 -22.48
N LEU A 284 -3.14 19.92 -23.41
CA LEU A 284 -3.29 20.15 -24.85
C LEU A 284 -4.45 19.32 -25.41
N PRO A 285 -5.04 19.74 -26.56
CA PRO A 285 -6.08 18.98 -27.22
C PRO A 285 -5.63 17.52 -27.51
N ASN A 286 -6.58 16.58 -27.55
CA ASN A 286 -6.35 15.16 -27.87
C ASN A 286 -5.42 14.41 -26.92
N ASN A 287 -5.22 14.88 -25.69
CA ASN A 287 -4.29 14.29 -24.73
C ASN A 287 -2.82 14.25 -25.19
N ASP A 288 -2.41 15.13 -26.10
CA ASP A 288 -1.02 15.25 -26.57
C ASP A 288 -0.13 16.11 -25.65
N GLY A 289 -0.58 16.36 -24.41
CA GLY A 289 0.16 17.12 -23.41
C GLY A 289 1.54 16.53 -23.14
N HIS A 290 2.52 17.43 -22.92
CA HIS A 290 3.90 17.08 -22.62
C HIS A 290 4.17 17.14 -21.13
N PHE A 291 5.09 16.31 -20.66
CA PHE A 291 5.55 16.30 -19.28
C PHE A 291 6.12 17.64 -18.84
N GLN A 292 5.75 18.10 -17.65
CA GLN A 292 6.19 19.35 -17.04
C GLN A 292 7.05 19.06 -15.79
N PRO A 293 8.39 19.06 -15.91
CA PRO A 293 9.30 18.64 -14.84
C PRO A 293 9.12 19.42 -13.53
N ALA A 294 8.82 20.72 -13.59
CA ALA A 294 8.57 21.51 -12.39
C ALA A 294 7.36 21.02 -11.58
N ARG A 295 6.33 20.54 -12.25
CA ARG A 295 5.15 19.97 -11.61
C ARG A 295 5.40 18.57 -11.07
N ALA A 296 6.13 17.76 -11.82
CA ALA A 296 6.56 16.46 -11.33
C ALA A 296 7.42 16.57 -10.08
N ALA A 297 8.30 17.57 -10.03
CA ALA A 297 9.10 17.86 -8.85
C ALA A 297 8.24 18.31 -7.67
N ALA A 298 7.19 19.10 -7.89
CA ALA A 298 6.22 19.48 -6.85
C ALA A 298 5.46 18.24 -6.35
N ALA A 299 5.00 17.36 -7.25
CA ALA A 299 4.35 16.10 -6.89
C ALA A 299 5.27 15.21 -6.03
N MET A 300 6.54 15.08 -6.43
CA MET A 300 7.54 14.33 -5.65
C MET A 300 7.82 14.97 -4.29
N GLY A 301 7.81 16.30 -4.19
CA GLY A 301 7.94 17.02 -2.93
C GLY A 301 6.81 16.70 -1.95
N LEU A 302 5.60 16.53 -2.44
CA LEU A 302 4.45 16.09 -1.64
C LEU A 302 4.64 14.66 -1.12
N ILE A 303 5.15 13.74 -1.95
CA ILE A 303 5.38 12.35 -1.56
C ILE A 303 6.52 12.20 -0.55
N THR A 304 7.63 12.92 -0.77
CA THR A 304 8.87 12.75 0.01
C THR A 304 9.00 13.68 1.21
N GLY A 305 8.14 14.70 1.32
CA GLY A 305 8.24 15.74 2.33
C GLY A 305 9.50 16.63 2.21
N SER A 306 10.24 16.53 1.10
CA SER A 306 11.53 17.20 0.93
C SER A 306 11.58 18.08 -0.32
N ALA A 307 11.40 19.40 -0.13
CA ALA A 307 11.50 20.39 -1.21
C ALA A 307 12.91 21.01 -1.39
N THR A 308 14.01 20.35 -0.99
CA THR A 308 15.26 21.06 -0.65
C THR A 308 16.50 20.83 -1.53
N SER A 309 16.40 20.22 -2.71
CA SER A 309 17.58 20.08 -3.58
C SER A 309 17.82 21.31 -4.48
N ALA A 310 19.06 21.83 -4.51
CA ALA A 310 19.45 22.98 -5.36
C ALA A 310 19.34 22.70 -6.86
N LEU A 311 19.35 21.41 -7.25
CA LEU A 311 19.15 20.93 -8.61
C LEU A 311 17.67 20.69 -8.94
N HIS A 312 16.76 21.09 -8.06
CA HIS A 312 15.34 20.83 -8.21
C HIS A 312 14.80 21.56 -9.47
N PRO A 313 14.18 20.83 -10.43
CA PRO A 313 13.66 21.44 -11.67
C PRO A 313 12.66 22.58 -11.44
N ALA A 314 12.01 22.63 -10.27
CA ALA A 314 11.13 23.74 -9.89
C ALA A 314 11.84 25.10 -9.76
N ARG A 315 13.18 25.15 -9.69
CA ARG A 315 13.96 26.38 -9.68
C ARG A 315 14.32 26.89 -11.09
N TRP A 316 14.09 26.08 -12.12
CA TRP A 316 14.30 26.51 -13.49
C TRP A 316 13.10 27.36 -13.94
N PRO A 317 13.33 28.40 -14.76
CA PRO A 317 12.21 29.09 -15.39
C PRO A 317 11.30 28.07 -16.07
N ALA A 318 10.02 28.05 -15.71
CA ALA A 318 9.07 27.01 -16.14
C ALA A 318 9.11 26.72 -17.65
N PRO A 319 9.25 27.74 -18.56
CA PRO A 319 9.35 27.50 -19.99
C PRO A 319 10.58 26.66 -20.39
N LEU A 320 11.74 26.91 -19.78
CA LEU A 320 12.96 26.16 -20.09
C LEU A 320 12.91 24.73 -19.56
N GLY A 321 12.36 24.55 -18.35
CA GLY A 321 12.14 23.22 -17.77
C GLY A 321 11.18 22.41 -18.62
N ASN A 322 10.11 23.00 -19.13
CA ASN A 322 9.11 22.31 -19.93
C ASN A 322 9.64 21.83 -21.29
N LEU A 323 10.69 22.46 -21.86
CA LEU A 323 11.33 21.97 -23.08
C LEU A 323 11.92 20.57 -22.91
N ALA A 324 12.36 20.19 -21.72
CA ALA A 324 12.81 18.82 -21.45
C ALA A 324 11.68 17.79 -21.63
N GLY A 325 10.45 18.20 -21.39
CA GLY A 325 9.27 17.35 -21.61
C GLY A 325 9.04 16.94 -23.07
N TRP A 326 9.69 17.62 -24.03
CA TRP A 326 9.62 17.23 -25.45
C TRP A 326 10.24 15.86 -25.74
N PHE A 327 11.24 15.47 -24.98
CA PHE A 327 11.94 14.19 -25.14
C PHE A 327 11.31 13.06 -24.32
N LEU A 328 10.23 13.35 -23.58
CA LEU A 328 9.53 12.41 -22.74
C LEU A 328 8.19 11.99 -23.37
N PRO A 329 7.63 10.84 -22.99
CA PRO A 329 6.35 10.40 -23.50
C PRO A 329 5.25 11.43 -23.26
N THR A 330 4.32 11.53 -24.22
CA THR A 330 3.14 12.39 -24.09
C THR A 330 2.18 11.83 -23.03
N LYS A 331 1.26 12.68 -22.56
CA LYS A 331 0.20 12.27 -21.62
C LYS A 331 -0.55 11.03 -22.11
N ARG A 332 -0.95 11.00 -23.39
CA ARG A 332 -1.63 9.84 -24.00
C ARG A 332 -0.81 8.56 -23.96
N GLN A 333 0.49 8.65 -24.27
CA GLN A 333 1.38 7.48 -24.24
C GLN A 333 1.57 6.98 -22.82
N THR A 334 1.77 7.89 -21.86
CA THR A 334 1.93 7.57 -20.43
C THR A 334 0.68 6.92 -19.84
N THR A 335 -0.50 7.52 -20.11
CA THR A 335 -1.81 6.99 -19.69
C THR A 335 -2.08 5.59 -20.25
N ARG A 336 -1.76 5.38 -21.55
CA ARG A 336 -1.93 4.06 -22.17
C ARG A 336 -1.08 3.00 -21.46
N ARG A 337 0.19 3.29 -21.21
CA ARG A 337 1.08 2.35 -20.51
C ARG A 337 0.64 2.10 -19.07
N ALA A 338 0.18 3.12 -18.36
CA ALA A 338 -0.41 2.94 -17.03
C ALA A 338 -1.61 1.98 -17.06
N ASN A 339 -2.56 2.21 -17.98
CA ASN A 339 -3.73 1.34 -18.09
C ASN A 339 -3.37 -0.10 -18.47
N GLU A 340 -2.46 -0.32 -19.45
CA GLU A 340 -1.96 -1.65 -19.83
C GLU A 340 -1.44 -2.44 -18.61
N MET A 341 -0.71 -1.78 -17.72
CA MET A 341 -0.21 -2.39 -16.50
C MET A 341 -1.33 -2.77 -15.53
N PHE A 342 -2.25 -1.84 -15.23
CA PHE A 342 -3.33 -2.11 -14.29
C PHE A 342 -4.33 -3.14 -14.82
N GLU A 343 -4.62 -3.17 -16.12
CA GLU A 343 -5.40 -4.23 -16.74
C GLU A 343 -4.71 -5.59 -16.63
N GLY A 344 -3.39 -5.62 -16.77
CA GLY A 344 -2.59 -6.83 -16.54
C GLY A 344 -2.70 -7.33 -15.10
N LEU A 345 -2.50 -6.43 -14.12
CA LEU A 345 -2.65 -6.72 -12.70
C LEU A 345 -4.04 -7.24 -12.36
N GLN A 346 -5.10 -6.55 -12.82
CA GLN A 346 -6.48 -6.97 -12.57
C GLN A 346 -6.77 -8.35 -13.13
N ARG A 347 -6.25 -8.69 -14.32
CA ARG A 347 -6.36 -10.05 -14.87
C ARG A 347 -5.64 -11.08 -14.01
N SER A 348 -4.45 -10.75 -13.48
CA SER A 348 -3.66 -11.70 -12.67
C SER A 348 -4.29 -12.03 -11.32
N ILE A 349 -5.12 -11.12 -10.78
CA ILE A 349 -5.83 -11.31 -9.51
C ILE A 349 -7.30 -11.70 -9.68
N ALA A 350 -7.72 -12.06 -10.89
CA ALA A 350 -9.09 -12.47 -11.13
C ALA A 350 -9.47 -13.71 -10.29
N PRO A 351 -10.74 -13.84 -9.87
CA PRO A 351 -11.18 -14.98 -9.08
C PRO A 351 -10.79 -16.31 -9.72
N GLY A 352 -10.28 -17.23 -8.90
CA GLY A 352 -9.85 -18.57 -9.34
C GLY A 352 -8.40 -18.66 -9.84
N ILE A 353 -7.65 -17.56 -9.90
CA ILE A 353 -6.22 -17.58 -10.21
C ILE A 353 -5.43 -17.67 -8.90
N PRO A 354 -4.78 -18.82 -8.59
CA PRO A 354 -3.96 -18.94 -7.40
C PRO A 354 -2.68 -18.10 -7.53
N ALA A 355 -2.12 -17.65 -6.41
CA ALA A 355 -0.98 -16.73 -6.39
C ALA A 355 0.21 -17.24 -7.21
N ARG A 356 0.51 -18.54 -7.14
CA ARG A 356 1.61 -19.19 -7.90
C ARG A 356 1.47 -19.08 -9.43
N GLU A 357 0.26 -18.82 -9.93
CA GLU A 357 -0.02 -18.73 -11.37
C GLU A 357 -0.12 -17.28 -11.88
N ARG A 358 -0.14 -16.29 -10.98
CA ARG A 358 -0.34 -14.87 -11.32
C ARG A 358 0.74 -14.32 -12.22
N THR A 359 2.01 -14.65 -11.97
CA THR A 359 3.15 -14.18 -12.78
C THR A 359 3.13 -14.73 -14.20
N THR A 360 2.50 -15.89 -14.41
CA THR A 360 2.28 -16.42 -15.77
C THR A 360 1.18 -15.67 -16.52
N VAL A 361 0.22 -15.07 -15.80
CA VAL A 361 -0.84 -14.23 -16.38
C VAL A 361 -0.30 -12.82 -16.66
N PHE A 362 0.34 -12.23 -15.67
CA PHE A 362 0.97 -10.92 -15.79
C PHE A 362 2.03 -10.73 -14.68
N ASP A 363 3.26 -10.47 -15.09
CA ASP A 363 4.38 -10.12 -14.22
C ASP A 363 4.62 -8.61 -14.29
N ALA A 364 4.19 -7.90 -13.25
CA ALA A 364 4.29 -6.44 -13.18
C ALA A 364 5.74 -5.95 -13.10
N ASP A 365 6.61 -6.68 -12.43
CA ASP A 365 8.02 -6.31 -12.25
C ASP A 365 8.77 -6.47 -13.59
N THR A 366 8.61 -7.60 -14.28
CA THR A 366 9.17 -7.81 -15.63
C THR A 366 8.59 -6.80 -16.63
N TRP A 367 7.29 -6.49 -16.56
CA TRP A 367 6.68 -5.48 -17.40
C TRP A 367 7.30 -4.10 -17.16
N LEU A 368 7.49 -3.70 -15.89
CA LEU A 368 8.09 -2.42 -15.51
C LEU A 368 9.55 -2.32 -15.96
N GLU A 369 10.32 -3.41 -15.86
CA GLU A 369 11.69 -3.47 -16.37
C GLU A 369 11.75 -3.29 -17.89
N SER A 370 10.79 -3.84 -18.62
CA SER A 370 10.69 -3.71 -20.09
C SER A 370 10.28 -2.30 -20.54
N LEU A 371 9.75 -1.47 -19.62
CA LEU A 371 9.30 -0.12 -19.96
C LEU A 371 10.49 0.79 -20.24
N PRO A 372 10.50 1.55 -21.36
CA PRO A 372 11.57 2.49 -21.67
C PRO A 372 11.84 3.48 -20.53
N ALA A 373 13.11 3.81 -20.29
CA ALA A 373 13.52 4.66 -19.16
C ALA A 373 12.90 6.07 -19.16
N ASN A 374 12.46 6.55 -20.33
CA ASN A 374 11.80 7.85 -20.47
C ASN A 374 10.34 7.90 -19.94
N PHE A 375 9.74 6.75 -19.60
CA PHE A 375 8.43 6.71 -18.89
C PHE A 375 8.60 7.00 -17.40
N VAL A 376 9.23 8.13 -17.08
CA VAL A 376 9.66 8.49 -15.72
C VAL A 376 8.52 8.43 -14.71
N VAL A 377 7.35 9.00 -15.05
CA VAL A 377 6.19 9.07 -14.14
C VAL A 377 5.72 7.67 -13.75
N VAL A 378 5.56 6.76 -14.72
CA VAL A 378 5.13 5.38 -14.46
C VAL A 378 6.17 4.65 -13.63
N ARG A 379 7.45 4.75 -13.99
CA ARG A 379 8.54 4.06 -13.28
C ARG A 379 8.74 4.53 -11.84
N MET A 380 8.45 5.79 -11.54
CA MET A 380 8.63 6.37 -10.20
C MET A 380 7.43 6.14 -9.28
N LEU A 381 6.23 6.12 -9.84
CA LEU A 381 4.99 6.09 -9.06
C LEU A 381 4.32 4.71 -9.02
N VAL A 382 4.78 3.78 -9.85
CA VAL A 382 4.31 2.39 -9.78
C VAL A 382 4.94 1.73 -8.57
N PRO A 383 4.16 1.40 -7.54
CA PRO A 383 4.67 0.67 -6.39
C PRO A 383 5.08 -0.76 -6.80
N ALA A 384 5.85 -1.42 -5.95
CA ALA A 384 6.23 -2.82 -6.12
C ALA A 384 4.99 -3.72 -5.92
N PHE A 385 4.13 -3.83 -6.93
CA PHE A 385 2.88 -4.58 -6.86
C PHE A 385 3.10 -6.06 -6.55
N GLY A 386 4.19 -6.67 -7.03
CA GLY A 386 4.52 -8.05 -6.72
C GLY A 386 4.55 -8.30 -5.22
N ARG A 387 5.30 -7.48 -4.47
CA ARG A 387 5.39 -7.58 -2.99
C ARG A 387 4.06 -7.30 -2.29
N ALA A 388 3.24 -6.40 -2.83
CA ALA A 388 1.94 -6.11 -2.24
C ALA A 388 0.97 -7.28 -2.41
N LEU A 389 0.98 -7.93 -3.57
CA LEU A 389 0.20 -9.14 -3.82
C LEU A 389 0.67 -10.29 -2.91
N GLU A 390 1.98 -10.52 -2.79
CA GLU A 390 2.54 -11.51 -1.87
C GLU A 390 2.13 -11.25 -0.42
N SER A 391 2.16 -10.00 0.03
CA SER A 391 1.71 -9.61 1.39
C SER A 391 0.23 -9.88 1.59
N SER A 392 -0.60 -9.59 0.58
CA SER A 392 -2.05 -9.87 0.59
C SER A 392 -2.32 -11.38 0.70
N ASP A 393 -1.62 -12.18 -0.10
CA ASP A 393 -1.76 -13.64 -0.09
C ASP A 393 -1.30 -14.24 1.24
N SER A 394 -0.19 -13.76 1.77
CA SER A 394 0.33 -14.17 3.08
C SER A 394 -0.67 -13.86 4.19
N ALA A 395 -1.32 -12.68 4.14
CA ALA A 395 -2.36 -12.31 5.11
C ALA A 395 -3.60 -13.20 4.97
N ALA A 396 -4.02 -13.54 3.75
CA ALA A 396 -5.14 -14.45 3.51
C ALA A 396 -4.82 -15.85 4.05
N MET A 397 -3.61 -16.36 3.79
CA MET A 397 -3.18 -17.66 4.32
C MET A 397 -3.09 -17.67 5.85
N LEU A 398 -2.58 -16.60 6.46
CA LEU A 398 -2.49 -16.49 7.91
C LEU A 398 -3.87 -16.41 8.55
N ARG A 399 -4.81 -15.65 7.97
CA ARG A 399 -6.22 -15.60 8.39
C ARG A 399 -6.85 -16.99 8.34
N ASP A 400 -6.75 -17.66 7.20
CA ASP A 400 -7.43 -18.94 6.98
C ASP A 400 -6.78 -20.07 7.78
N GLY A 401 -5.46 -20.05 7.92
CA GLY A 401 -4.73 -20.92 8.83
C GLY A 401 -5.11 -20.70 10.30
N THR A 402 -5.33 -19.43 10.72
CA THR A 402 -5.81 -19.13 12.07
C THR A 402 -7.25 -19.61 12.28
N ARG A 403 -8.13 -19.43 11.29
CA ARG A 403 -9.51 -19.99 11.34
C ARG A 403 -9.50 -21.50 11.52
N LEU A 404 -8.65 -22.20 10.77
CA LEU A 404 -8.52 -23.65 10.90
C LEU A 404 -7.97 -24.04 12.27
N ALA A 405 -6.95 -23.35 12.78
CA ALA A 405 -6.41 -23.62 14.11
C ALA A 405 -7.47 -23.44 15.22
N LEU A 406 -8.22 -22.33 15.19
CA LEU A 406 -9.33 -22.08 16.12
C LEU A 406 -10.42 -23.14 16.00
N ALA A 407 -10.77 -23.56 14.78
CA ALA A 407 -11.78 -24.60 14.54
C ALA A 407 -11.34 -25.98 15.02
N ILE A 408 -10.07 -26.34 14.83
CA ILE A 408 -9.47 -27.57 15.34
C ILE A 408 -9.49 -27.58 16.88
N GLU A 409 -9.06 -26.47 17.52
CA GLU A 409 -9.11 -26.34 18.97
C GLU A 409 -10.55 -26.40 19.51
N LEU A 410 -11.50 -25.80 18.84
CA LEU A 410 -12.91 -25.87 19.19
C LEU A 410 -13.45 -27.30 19.06
N HIS A 411 -13.10 -28.02 18.00
CA HIS A 411 -13.43 -29.44 17.84
C HIS A 411 -12.85 -30.26 18.98
N ARG A 412 -11.55 -30.07 19.28
CA ARG A 412 -10.86 -30.75 20.37
C ARG A 412 -11.52 -30.51 21.72
N ALA A 413 -11.89 -29.27 22.00
CA ALA A 413 -12.54 -28.89 23.28
C ALA A 413 -13.96 -29.46 23.42
N THR A 414 -14.67 -29.71 22.29
CA THR A 414 -16.05 -30.25 22.31
C THR A 414 -16.10 -31.77 22.21
N HIS A 415 -15.12 -32.42 21.57
CA HIS A 415 -15.10 -33.89 21.36
C HIS A 415 -13.99 -34.61 22.13
N SER A 416 -13.18 -33.87 22.91
CA SER A 416 -12.03 -34.39 23.68
C SER A 416 -10.91 -34.99 22.80
N SER A 417 -10.99 -34.83 21.49
CA SER A 417 -9.99 -35.28 20.51
C SER A 417 -9.90 -34.30 19.33
N PRO A 418 -8.72 -34.14 18.71
CA PRO A 418 -8.63 -33.40 17.47
C PRO A 418 -9.41 -34.12 16.35
N PRO A 419 -9.81 -33.41 15.27
CA PRO A 419 -10.49 -34.05 14.15
C PRO A 419 -9.54 -34.99 13.41
N ASP A 420 -10.05 -36.11 12.88
CA ASP A 420 -9.28 -37.02 12.02
C ASP A 420 -9.01 -36.39 10.64
N SER A 421 -9.89 -35.53 10.21
CA SER A 421 -9.77 -34.75 8.96
C SER A 421 -10.45 -33.42 9.08
N LEU A 422 -10.01 -32.43 8.28
CA LEU A 422 -10.64 -31.10 8.25
C LEU A 422 -12.11 -31.14 7.83
N ALA A 423 -12.56 -32.19 7.12
CA ALA A 423 -13.96 -32.34 6.73
C ALA A 423 -14.92 -32.43 7.93
N GLN A 424 -14.44 -32.90 9.11
CA GLN A 424 -15.24 -32.94 10.34
C GLN A 424 -15.57 -31.56 10.92
N LEU A 425 -14.87 -30.53 10.47
CA LEU A 425 -15.13 -29.15 10.91
C LEU A 425 -16.34 -28.52 10.20
N VAL A 426 -16.80 -29.14 9.09
CA VAL A 426 -17.86 -28.62 8.21
C VAL A 426 -19.11 -29.50 8.35
N PRO A 427 -20.32 -28.95 8.43
CA PRO A 427 -20.66 -27.51 8.55
C PRO A 427 -20.73 -27.02 10.01
N SER A 428 -20.42 -27.87 10.99
CA SER A 428 -20.71 -27.62 12.42
C SER A 428 -19.94 -26.45 13.03
N ILE A 429 -18.70 -26.21 12.58
CA ILE A 429 -17.81 -25.17 13.11
C ILE A 429 -17.51 -24.12 12.01
N LEU A 430 -17.20 -24.58 10.81
CA LEU A 430 -16.96 -23.71 9.65
C LEU A 430 -18.02 -23.96 8.57
N PRO A 431 -18.51 -22.94 7.87
CA PRO A 431 -19.48 -23.13 6.79
C PRO A 431 -18.86 -23.86 5.58
N ALA A 432 -17.56 -23.68 5.34
CA ALA A 432 -16.79 -24.34 4.30
C ALA A 432 -15.29 -24.34 4.69
N LEU A 433 -14.53 -25.28 4.16
CA LEU A 433 -13.08 -25.28 4.35
C LEU A 433 -12.46 -24.18 3.49
N PRO A 434 -11.53 -23.40 4.05
CA PRO A 434 -10.80 -22.41 3.27
C PRO A 434 -9.88 -23.08 2.25
N ILE A 435 -9.65 -22.36 1.16
CA ILE A 435 -8.71 -22.77 0.09
C ILE A 435 -7.42 -21.96 0.27
N ASP A 436 -6.29 -22.64 0.20
CA ASP A 436 -4.98 -22.01 0.20
C ASP A 436 -4.84 -21.07 -1.01
N ALA A 437 -4.72 -19.78 -0.76
CA ALA A 437 -4.64 -18.75 -1.78
C ALA A 437 -3.42 -18.91 -2.72
N VAL A 438 -2.35 -19.53 -2.24
CA VAL A 438 -1.12 -19.71 -3.02
C VAL A 438 -1.26 -20.90 -3.99
N SER A 439 -1.71 -22.05 -3.48
CA SER A 439 -1.78 -23.28 -4.28
C SER A 439 -3.12 -23.48 -4.99
N GLY A 440 -4.18 -22.78 -4.57
CA GLY A 440 -5.54 -23.02 -5.05
C GLY A 440 -6.13 -24.37 -4.62
N ARG A 441 -5.55 -25.02 -3.62
CA ARG A 441 -5.96 -26.34 -3.11
C ARG A 441 -6.44 -26.23 -1.66
N PRO A 442 -7.17 -27.23 -1.14
CA PRO A 442 -7.45 -27.32 0.29
C PRO A 442 -6.17 -27.34 1.12
N PHE A 443 -6.22 -26.75 2.33
CA PHE A 443 -5.11 -26.85 3.28
C PHE A 443 -4.79 -28.31 3.62
N GLY A 444 -3.50 -28.61 3.72
CA GLY A 444 -3.04 -29.91 4.24
C GLY A 444 -3.24 -29.96 5.77
N TYR A 445 -3.69 -31.12 6.25
CA TYR A 445 -3.83 -31.40 7.67
C TYR A 445 -3.22 -32.75 7.99
N LYS A 446 -2.41 -32.78 9.02
CA LYS A 446 -1.90 -34.03 9.60
C LYS A 446 -2.35 -34.09 11.04
N PRO A 447 -3.26 -35.00 11.39
CA PRO A 447 -3.69 -35.15 12.79
C PRO A 447 -2.45 -35.47 13.67
N PRO A 448 -2.43 -34.99 14.92
CA PRO A 448 -1.36 -35.36 15.83
C PRO A 448 -1.33 -36.89 15.97
N PRO A 449 -0.14 -37.49 16.16
CA PRO A 449 -0.05 -38.91 16.40
C PRO A 449 -0.88 -39.28 17.63
N ASP A 450 -1.60 -40.40 17.53
CA ASP A 450 -2.35 -40.95 18.65
C ASP A 450 -1.36 -41.15 19.81
N PRO A 451 -1.58 -40.56 21.00
CA PRO A 451 -0.71 -40.75 22.14
C PRO A 451 -0.65 -42.24 22.58
N ALA A 452 -1.60 -43.07 22.15
CA ALA A 452 -1.61 -44.52 22.35
C ALA A 452 -0.90 -45.28 21.23
N ALA A 453 -0.54 -44.62 20.10
CA ALA A 453 0.17 -45.30 19.03
C ALA A 453 1.63 -45.55 19.43
N PRO A 454 2.16 -46.77 19.21
CA PRO A 454 3.55 -47.07 19.50
C PRO A 454 4.46 -46.14 18.67
N THR A 455 5.36 -45.42 19.34
CA THR A 455 6.38 -44.58 18.70
C THR A 455 7.10 -45.41 17.66
N PRO A 456 7.15 -45.02 16.37
CA PRO A 456 7.98 -45.76 15.40
C PRO A 456 9.41 -45.78 15.92
N GLY A 457 9.93 -46.96 16.23
CA GLY A 457 11.33 -47.10 16.59
C GLY A 457 12.19 -46.65 15.41
N TYR A 458 13.10 -45.74 15.67
CA TYR A 458 14.15 -45.34 14.74
C TYR A 458 15.19 -46.46 14.65
#